data_e35e095d705098b61c41e7b79fe6f7d3
#
_entry.id   e35e095d705098b61c41e7b79fe6f7d3
#
_cell.length_a   1.000
_cell.length_b   1.000
_cell.length_c   1.000
_cell.angle_alpha   90.00
_cell.angle_beta   90.00
_cell.angle_gamma   90.00
#
_symmetry.space_group_name_H-M   'P 1'
#
loop_
_entity.id
_entity.type
_entity.pdbx_description
1 polymer ?
#
loop_
_entity_poly.entity_id
_entity_poly.type
_entity_poly.pdbx_seq_one_letter_code
_entity_poly.pdbx_strand_id
1 'polypeptide(L)'
;MSIRNWCLFSRSAGQSGLVIISLNEVCHTCWQPGCPLQSFRRFLKLSKRLASQGVEPVYVEQFAQTVIKRLEEHPDPDDEEFRQTARELLREWLLPSVGQGISPNTRIVNFVGPTGVGKTTTIAKIAADQAFIHRRSVGFITADTYRIAAVDQLRTYADILNVPLEVVFSPSELTRAYKKLEDRDLLLMDTAGRNYRNELFVSEVNSLLAPGQQAENLLVLSLTHKYSDLKEVASQFAKYGVRRLLLTKTDETDSYGSVLNLAREFDFEISYITCGQTVPDDIRAFEPDEWVNRLLGDASDG
;
A
#
# COMPACT_ATOMS: atom_id res chain seq x y z
N MET A 1 -18.62 -37.63 -18.75
CA MET A 1 -17.86 -37.80 -17.49
C MET A 1 -18.47 -36.82 -16.47
N SER A 2 -19.07 -37.34 -15.42
CA SER A 2 -19.88 -36.55 -14.49
C SER A 2 -19.05 -35.62 -13.62
N ILE A 3 -19.47 -34.37 -13.48
CA ILE A 3 -18.88 -33.28 -12.70
C ILE A 3 -18.65 -33.64 -11.22
N ARG A 4 -19.35 -34.63 -10.70
CA ARG A 4 -19.13 -35.17 -9.35
C ARG A 4 -17.70 -35.68 -9.09
N ASN A 5 -16.96 -36.07 -10.10
CA ASN A 5 -15.58 -36.57 -9.97
C ASN A 5 -14.53 -35.44 -9.87
N TRP A 6 -14.85 -34.20 -10.21
CA TRP A 6 -13.92 -33.06 -10.10
C TRP A 6 -13.85 -32.44 -8.70
N CYS A 7 -14.95 -32.51 -7.95
CA CYS A 7 -14.97 -32.05 -6.56
C CYS A 7 -14.16 -32.95 -5.59
N LEU A 8 -13.89 -34.20 -5.97
CA LEU A 8 -13.16 -35.16 -5.14
C LEU A 8 -11.63 -35.04 -5.25
N PHE A 9 -11.10 -34.40 -6.30
CA PHE A 9 -9.65 -34.28 -6.52
C PHE A 9 -8.98 -33.15 -5.70
N SER A 10 -9.74 -32.27 -5.04
CA SER A 10 -9.20 -31.12 -4.32
C SER A 10 -9.08 -31.30 -2.79
N ARG A 11 -9.32 -32.52 -2.27
CA ARG A 11 -9.23 -32.80 -0.82
C ARG A 11 -7.80 -33.04 -0.28
N SER A 12 -6.77 -33.00 -1.12
CA SER A 12 -5.40 -33.37 -0.71
C SER A 12 -4.37 -32.23 -0.65
N ALA A 13 -4.76 -30.96 -0.90
CA ALA A 13 -3.81 -29.83 -0.83
C ALA A 13 -4.24 -28.86 0.28
N GLY A 14 -3.48 -28.85 1.39
CA GLY A 14 -3.69 -27.94 2.50
C GLY A 14 -3.62 -26.45 2.08
N GLN A 15 -4.37 -25.60 2.76
CA GLN A 15 -4.54 -24.15 2.61
C GLN A 15 -5.30 -23.63 1.37
N SER A 16 -5.46 -24.40 0.32
CA SER A 16 -6.29 -24.02 -0.86
C SER A 16 -7.80 -24.27 -0.66
N GLY A 17 -8.20 -24.82 0.47
CA GLY A 17 -9.56 -25.28 0.70
C GLY A 17 -10.62 -24.17 0.79
N LEU A 18 -10.28 -23.02 1.35
CA LEU A 18 -11.22 -21.90 1.54
C LEU A 18 -11.58 -21.21 0.21
N VAL A 19 -10.58 -21.01 -0.67
CA VAL A 19 -10.81 -20.43 -2.00
C VAL A 19 -11.65 -21.36 -2.89
N ILE A 20 -11.51 -22.68 -2.69
CA ILE A 20 -12.28 -23.67 -3.45
C ILE A 20 -13.75 -23.73 -2.98
N ILE A 21 -14.03 -23.44 -1.72
CA ILE A 21 -15.41 -23.43 -1.20
C ILE A 21 -16.18 -22.21 -1.73
N SER A 22 -15.57 -21.04 -1.77
CA SER A 22 -16.20 -19.85 -2.36
C SER A 22 -16.35 -19.95 -3.88
N LEU A 23 -15.40 -20.56 -4.57
CA LEU A 23 -15.46 -20.85 -6.01
C LEU A 23 -16.55 -21.91 -6.32
N ASN A 24 -16.88 -22.83 -5.41
CA ASN A 24 -18.02 -23.73 -5.58
C ASN A 24 -19.36 -23.00 -5.52
N GLU A 25 -19.50 -21.96 -4.69
CA GLU A 25 -20.72 -21.14 -4.64
C GLU A 25 -20.85 -20.28 -5.90
N VAL A 26 -19.74 -19.68 -6.37
CA VAL A 26 -19.67 -19.00 -7.68
C VAL A 26 -20.00 -19.98 -8.82
N CYS A 27 -19.54 -21.24 -8.73
CA CYS A 27 -19.85 -22.30 -9.70
C CYS A 27 -21.34 -22.62 -9.78
N HIS A 28 -22.06 -22.57 -8.65
CA HIS A 28 -23.52 -22.77 -8.64
C HIS A 28 -24.29 -21.62 -9.29
N THR A 29 -23.81 -20.40 -9.17
CA THR A 29 -24.44 -19.23 -9.79
C THR A 29 -24.12 -19.13 -11.30
N CYS A 30 -22.92 -19.57 -11.72
CA CYS A 30 -22.49 -19.57 -13.14
C CYS A 30 -23.00 -20.77 -13.95
N TRP A 31 -23.64 -21.75 -13.32
CA TRP A 31 -24.11 -22.95 -14.02
C TRP A 31 -25.52 -22.77 -14.58
N GLN A 32 -25.70 -21.77 -15.42
CA GLN A 32 -26.83 -21.75 -16.34
C GLN A 32 -26.52 -22.67 -17.54
N PRO A 33 -27.51 -23.43 -18.07
CA PRO A 33 -27.33 -24.22 -19.28
C PRO A 33 -26.97 -23.28 -20.44
N GLY A 34 -25.68 -23.27 -20.86
CA GLY A 34 -25.17 -22.41 -21.92
C GLY A 34 -23.85 -21.70 -21.64
N CYS A 35 -23.31 -21.73 -20.40
CA CYS A 35 -22.00 -21.12 -20.14
C CYS A 35 -20.87 -21.94 -20.80
N PRO A 36 -20.06 -21.34 -21.69
CA PRO A 36 -18.97 -22.06 -22.34
C PRO A 36 -17.92 -22.50 -21.33
N LEU A 37 -17.51 -23.76 -21.35
CA LEU A 37 -16.45 -24.33 -20.49
C LEU A 37 -15.14 -23.53 -20.53
N GLN A 38 -14.88 -22.81 -21.61
CA GLN A 38 -13.70 -21.96 -21.80
C GLN A 38 -13.75 -20.71 -20.89
N SER A 39 -14.87 -20.02 -20.82
CA SER A 39 -15.06 -18.84 -19.95
C SER A 39 -14.84 -19.19 -18.48
N PHE A 40 -15.35 -20.33 -18.02
CA PHE A 40 -15.12 -20.81 -16.66
C PHE A 40 -13.63 -21.08 -16.35
N ARG A 41 -12.86 -21.65 -17.30
CA ARG A 41 -11.42 -21.86 -17.11
C ARG A 41 -10.66 -20.56 -16.98
N ARG A 42 -11.04 -19.51 -17.71
CA ARG A 42 -10.44 -18.17 -17.64
C ARG A 42 -10.66 -17.54 -16.27
N PHE A 43 -11.90 -17.58 -15.76
CA PHE A 43 -12.23 -17.12 -14.42
C PHE A 43 -11.39 -17.80 -13.35
N LEU A 44 -11.33 -19.14 -13.41
CA LEU A 44 -10.57 -19.91 -12.45
C LEU A 44 -9.09 -19.55 -12.46
N LYS A 45 -8.52 -19.26 -13.64
CA LYS A 45 -7.12 -18.87 -13.80
C LYS A 45 -6.86 -17.50 -13.13
N LEU A 46 -7.70 -16.49 -13.40
CA LEU A 46 -7.53 -15.16 -12.82
C LEU A 46 -7.81 -15.14 -11.32
N SER A 47 -8.86 -15.81 -10.85
CA SER A 47 -9.16 -15.93 -9.42
C SER A 47 -8.02 -16.61 -8.66
N LYS A 48 -7.45 -17.69 -9.22
CA LYS A 48 -6.27 -18.33 -8.64
C LYS A 48 -5.05 -17.41 -8.65
N ARG A 49 -4.85 -16.62 -9.70
CA ARG A 49 -3.77 -15.64 -9.75
C ARG A 49 -3.93 -14.60 -8.66
N LEU A 50 -5.09 -13.96 -8.53
CA LEU A 50 -5.35 -12.97 -7.48
C LEU A 50 -5.18 -13.57 -6.08
N ALA A 51 -5.68 -14.77 -5.84
CA ALA A 51 -5.49 -15.48 -4.57
C ALA A 51 -4.00 -15.77 -4.30
N SER A 52 -3.23 -16.17 -5.32
CA SER A 52 -1.78 -16.40 -5.18
C SER A 52 -1.00 -15.12 -4.91
N GLN A 53 -1.53 -13.98 -5.33
CA GLN A 53 -1.01 -12.64 -5.02
C GLN A 53 -1.37 -12.16 -3.61
N GLY A 54 -2.12 -12.94 -2.83
CA GLY A 54 -2.54 -12.57 -1.48
C GLY A 54 -3.74 -11.62 -1.43
N VAL A 55 -4.55 -11.58 -2.49
CA VAL A 55 -5.86 -10.91 -2.45
C VAL A 55 -6.80 -11.69 -1.52
N GLU A 56 -7.49 -10.98 -0.63
CA GLU A 56 -8.43 -11.59 0.31
C GLU A 56 -9.58 -12.31 -0.42
N PRO A 57 -10.02 -13.47 0.10
CA PRO A 57 -11.06 -14.28 -0.56
C PRO A 57 -12.31 -13.51 -0.92
N VAL A 58 -12.76 -12.60 -0.05
CA VAL A 58 -13.95 -11.77 -0.28
C VAL A 58 -13.80 -10.89 -1.53
N TYR A 59 -12.61 -10.34 -1.78
CA TYR A 59 -12.38 -9.51 -2.96
C TYR A 59 -12.18 -10.35 -4.22
N VAL A 60 -11.58 -11.54 -4.12
CA VAL A 60 -11.51 -12.50 -5.24
C VAL A 60 -12.92 -12.91 -5.69
N GLU A 61 -13.82 -13.16 -4.74
CA GLU A 61 -15.21 -13.50 -5.03
C GLU A 61 -15.97 -12.32 -5.67
N GLN A 62 -15.88 -11.12 -5.09
CA GLN A 62 -16.49 -9.91 -5.66
C GLN A 62 -15.99 -9.62 -7.06
N PHE A 63 -14.68 -9.80 -7.30
CA PHE A 63 -14.07 -9.68 -8.62
C PHE A 63 -14.72 -10.65 -9.61
N ALA A 64 -14.77 -11.95 -9.27
CA ALA A 64 -15.34 -12.96 -10.13
C ALA A 64 -16.81 -12.67 -10.47
N GLN A 65 -17.63 -12.36 -9.48
CA GLN A 65 -19.05 -12.02 -9.66
C GLN A 65 -19.25 -10.80 -10.56
N THR A 66 -18.42 -9.76 -10.36
CA THR A 66 -18.55 -8.52 -11.14
C THR A 66 -18.12 -8.71 -12.58
N VAL A 67 -17.03 -9.43 -12.84
CA VAL A 67 -16.58 -9.74 -14.21
C VAL A 67 -17.61 -10.58 -14.93
N ILE A 68 -18.18 -11.61 -14.28
CA ILE A 68 -19.26 -12.42 -14.85
C ILE A 68 -20.42 -11.54 -15.29
N LYS A 69 -20.90 -10.70 -14.36
CA LYS A 69 -22.04 -9.81 -14.62
C LYS A 69 -21.81 -8.86 -15.79
N ARG A 70 -20.59 -8.32 -15.94
CA ARG A 70 -20.24 -7.44 -17.07
C ARG A 70 -20.21 -8.16 -18.41
N LEU A 71 -19.84 -9.45 -18.39
CA LEU A 71 -19.77 -10.28 -19.58
C LEU A 71 -21.10 -11.01 -19.93
N GLU A 72 -22.14 -10.92 -19.08
CA GLU A 72 -23.47 -11.48 -19.39
C GLU A 72 -24.08 -10.88 -20.66
N GLU A 73 -23.74 -9.64 -20.99
CA GLU A 73 -24.20 -8.95 -22.20
C GLU A 73 -23.44 -9.41 -23.47
N HIS A 74 -22.33 -10.16 -23.31
CA HIS A 74 -21.47 -10.69 -24.37
C HIS A 74 -21.42 -12.22 -24.29
N PRO A 75 -22.23 -12.94 -25.07
CA PRO A 75 -22.47 -14.37 -24.85
C PRO A 75 -21.26 -15.28 -25.14
N ASP A 76 -20.24 -14.81 -25.83
CA ASP A 76 -18.96 -15.55 -26.06
C ASP A 76 -17.77 -14.59 -26.10
N PRO A 77 -17.37 -14.03 -24.94
CA PRO A 77 -16.24 -13.10 -24.89
C PRO A 77 -14.95 -13.83 -25.28
N ASP A 78 -14.14 -13.20 -26.12
CA ASP A 78 -12.82 -13.71 -26.43
C ASP A 78 -11.83 -13.52 -25.27
N ASP A 79 -10.59 -14.00 -25.41
CA ASP A 79 -9.59 -13.90 -24.33
C ASP A 79 -9.18 -12.45 -24.05
N GLU A 80 -9.18 -11.58 -25.06
CA GLU A 80 -8.79 -10.18 -24.90
C GLU A 80 -9.89 -9.39 -24.22
N GLU A 81 -11.14 -9.54 -24.61
CA GLU A 81 -12.29 -8.90 -23.99
C GLU A 81 -12.42 -9.27 -22.51
N PHE A 82 -12.20 -10.56 -22.20
CA PHE A 82 -12.19 -11.04 -20.83
C PHE A 82 -11.07 -10.39 -19.99
N ARG A 83 -9.85 -10.31 -20.54
CA ARG A 83 -8.71 -9.66 -19.89
C ARG A 83 -8.95 -8.16 -19.72
N GLN A 84 -9.47 -7.50 -20.74
CA GLN A 84 -9.75 -6.08 -20.71
C GLN A 84 -10.79 -5.75 -19.62
N THR A 85 -11.89 -6.50 -19.54
CA THR A 85 -12.91 -6.34 -18.49
C THR A 85 -12.31 -6.54 -17.09
N ALA A 86 -11.44 -7.52 -16.93
CA ALA A 86 -10.73 -7.75 -15.66
C ALA A 86 -9.79 -6.59 -15.28
N ARG A 87 -9.06 -6.03 -16.25
CA ARG A 87 -8.17 -4.87 -16.07
C ARG A 87 -8.96 -3.63 -15.65
N GLU A 88 -10.03 -3.33 -16.36
CA GLU A 88 -10.88 -2.18 -16.10
C GLU A 88 -11.47 -2.25 -14.68
N LEU A 89 -11.96 -3.42 -14.28
CA LEU A 89 -12.51 -3.61 -12.93
C LEU A 89 -11.44 -3.40 -11.84
N LEU A 90 -10.26 -3.99 -11.98
CA LEU A 90 -9.18 -3.80 -11.00
C LEU A 90 -8.71 -2.35 -10.97
N ARG A 91 -8.61 -1.70 -12.12
CA ARG A 91 -8.28 -0.29 -12.22
C ARG A 91 -9.33 0.59 -11.51
N GLU A 92 -10.62 0.36 -11.75
CA GLU A 92 -11.71 1.04 -11.05
C GLU A 92 -11.62 0.88 -9.52
N TRP A 93 -11.20 -0.29 -9.07
CA TRP A 93 -11.04 -0.55 -7.63
C TRP A 93 -9.85 0.17 -7.00
N LEU A 94 -8.80 0.42 -7.78
CA LEU A 94 -7.59 1.11 -7.32
C LEU A 94 -7.64 2.64 -7.49
N LEU A 95 -8.44 3.14 -8.45
CA LEU A 95 -8.53 4.57 -8.74
C LEU A 95 -8.86 5.45 -7.52
N PRO A 96 -9.81 5.10 -6.63
CA PRO A 96 -10.12 5.91 -5.45
C PRO A 96 -8.94 6.06 -4.49
N SER A 97 -7.97 5.14 -4.55
CA SER A 97 -6.78 5.17 -3.68
C SER A 97 -5.58 5.89 -4.30
N VAL A 98 -5.74 6.56 -5.44
CA VAL A 98 -4.66 7.37 -6.04
C VAL A 98 -4.48 8.63 -5.22
N GLY A 99 -3.36 8.69 -4.48
CA GLY A 99 -2.97 9.86 -3.72
C GLY A 99 -2.07 10.79 -4.53
N GLN A 100 -2.10 12.05 -4.15
CA GLN A 100 -1.15 13.04 -4.67
C GLN A 100 0.16 13.03 -3.88
N GLY A 101 1.22 13.58 -4.46
CA GLY A 101 2.44 13.90 -3.76
C GLY A 101 2.22 14.90 -2.61
N ILE A 102 3.27 15.32 -1.92
CA ILE A 102 3.18 16.33 -0.86
C ILE A 102 2.66 17.63 -1.45
N SER A 103 1.59 18.17 -0.85
CA SER A 103 1.01 19.44 -1.31
C SER A 103 2.03 20.58 -1.20
N PRO A 104 2.06 21.53 -2.15
CA PRO A 104 2.88 22.73 -2.05
C PRO A 104 2.63 23.54 -0.77
N ASN A 105 1.40 23.48 -0.24
CA ASN A 105 1.00 24.20 0.97
C ASN A 105 1.32 23.43 2.26
N THR A 106 1.78 22.18 2.17
CA THR A 106 2.17 21.39 3.33
C THR A 106 3.50 21.85 3.86
N ARG A 107 3.53 22.17 5.14
CA ARG A 107 4.74 22.57 5.85
C ARG A 107 5.36 21.44 6.65
N ILE A 108 4.57 20.53 7.19
CA ILE A 108 5.04 19.45 8.05
C ILE A 108 4.52 18.13 7.50
N VAL A 109 5.41 17.16 7.31
CA VAL A 109 5.03 15.77 6.99
C VAL A 109 5.55 14.85 8.07
N ASN A 110 4.65 14.17 8.75
CA ASN A 110 4.97 13.19 9.78
C ASN A 110 4.95 11.78 9.19
N PHE A 111 6.05 11.05 9.33
CA PHE A 111 6.14 9.66 8.89
C PHE A 111 5.90 8.73 10.06
N VAL A 112 4.79 8.01 10.03
CA VAL A 112 4.39 7.05 11.05
C VAL A 112 4.38 5.64 10.50
N GLY A 113 4.60 4.64 11.34
CA GLY A 113 4.56 3.24 10.89
C GLY A 113 5.48 2.32 11.67
N PRO A 114 5.35 1.00 11.53
CA PRO A 114 6.10 0.01 12.29
C PRO A 114 7.62 0.13 12.16
N THR A 115 8.33 -0.59 13.02
CA THR A 115 9.79 -0.69 12.92
C THR A 115 10.20 -1.41 11.64
N GLY A 116 11.26 -0.91 10.98
CA GLY A 116 11.86 -1.61 9.81
C GLY A 116 11.11 -1.46 8.49
N VAL A 117 10.04 -0.66 8.44
CA VAL A 117 9.29 -0.41 7.19
C VAL A 117 9.97 0.57 6.23
N GLY A 118 11.12 1.17 6.58
CA GLY A 118 11.87 2.06 5.70
C GLY A 118 11.53 3.55 5.84
N LYS A 119 10.97 4.02 6.97
CA LYS A 119 10.64 5.44 7.19
C LYS A 119 11.81 6.37 6.94
N THR A 120 12.92 6.18 7.65
CA THR A 120 14.11 7.04 7.58
C THR A 120 14.69 7.13 6.17
N THR A 121 14.77 5.99 5.46
CA THR A 121 15.26 5.97 4.06
C THR A 121 14.29 6.69 3.12
N THR A 122 13.00 6.53 3.33
CA THR A 122 11.97 7.20 2.51
C THR A 122 11.97 8.71 2.74
N ILE A 123 12.17 9.16 3.98
CA ILE A 123 12.32 10.59 4.30
C ILE A 123 13.45 11.20 3.49
N ALA A 124 14.60 10.52 3.41
CA ALA A 124 15.73 11.00 2.62
C ALA A 124 15.41 11.12 1.11
N LYS A 125 14.68 10.14 0.55
CA LYS A 125 14.23 10.19 -0.86
C LYS A 125 13.30 11.36 -1.12
N ILE A 126 12.31 11.54 -0.27
CA ILE A 126 11.35 12.66 -0.38
C ILE A 126 12.07 14.00 -0.17
N ALA A 127 13.00 14.09 0.77
CA ALA A 127 13.77 15.30 0.98
C ALA A 127 14.57 15.70 -0.26
N ALA A 128 15.23 14.74 -0.90
CA ALA A 128 15.98 14.97 -2.12
C ALA A 128 15.07 15.41 -3.28
N ASP A 129 13.94 14.75 -3.48
CA ASP A 129 12.92 15.13 -4.45
C ASP A 129 12.42 16.56 -4.22
N GLN A 130 12.04 16.89 -3.00
CA GLN A 130 11.50 18.21 -2.65
C GLN A 130 12.58 19.31 -2.78
N ALA A 131 13.83 19.02 -2.41
CA ALA A 131 14.91 19.99 -2.50
C ALA A 131 15.38 20.21 -3.95
N PHE A 132 15.58 19.14 -4.71
CA PHE A 132 16.22 19.25 -6.04
C PHE A 132 15.21 19.49 -7.16
N ILE A 133 14.04 18.84 -7.13
CA ILE A 133 13.03 18.96 -8.16
C ILE A 133 12.08 20.13 -7.86
N HIS A 134 11.54 20.18 -6.65
CA HIS A 134 10.55 21.18 -6.25
C HIS A 134 11.14 22.47 -5.69
N ARG A 135 12.48 22.53 -5.50
CA ARG A 135 13.23 23.72 -5.03
C ARG A 135 12.79 24.25 -3.67
N ARG A 136 12.26 23.38 -2.82
CA ARG A 136 11.83 23.71 -1.45
C ARG A 136 13.03 23.63 -0.49
N SER A 137 13.12 24.55 0.44
CA SER A 137 14.04 24.44 1.56
C SER A 137 13.48 23.43 2.57
N VAL A 138 14.23 22.32 2.81
CA VAL A 138 13.80 21.20 3.66
C VAL A 138 14.51 21.24 5.01
N GLY A 139 13.85 20.80 6.07
CA GLY A 139 14.42 20.53 7.39
C GLY A 139 13.98 19.17 7.91
N PHE A 140 14.85 18.50 8.67
CA PHE A 140 14.54 17.23 9.34
C PHE A 140 14.26 17.42 10.82
N ILE A 141 13.29 16.66 11.32
CA ILE A 141 13.06 16.49 12.75
C ILE A 141 13.01 14.98 13.01
N THR A 142 13.70 14.47 14.03
CA THR A 142 13.57 13.07 14.43
C THR A 142 13.16 12.95 15.88
N ALA A 143 12.16 12.14 16.13
CA ALA A 143 11.72 11.66 17.44
C ALA A 143 12.10 10.19 17.68
N ASP A 144 12.81 9.52 16.75
CA ASP A 144 13.29 8.13 16.92
C ASP A 144 14.60 8.10 17.73
N THR A 145 14.52 8.57 18.97
CA THR A 145 15.66 8.63 19.88
C THR A 145 15.96 7.33 20.62
N TYR A 146 15.05 6.35 20.53
CA TYR A 146 15.27 5.01 21.10
C TYR A 146 16.32 4.21 20.34
N ARG A 147 16.52 4.52 19.06
CA ARG A 147 17.45 3.85 18.17
C ARG A 147 18.57 4.82 17.78
N ILE A 148 19.69 4.77 18.52
CA ILE A 148 20.86 5.63 18.24
C ILE A 148 21.25 5.57 16.76
N ALA A 149 21.32 4.37 16.18
CA ALA A 149 21.65 4.18 14.76
C ALA A 149 20.65 4.86 13.81
N ALA A 150 19.37 5.06 14.18
CA ALA A 150 18.40 5.74 13.32
C ALA A 150 18.66 7.23 13.25
N VAL A 151 19.02 7.86 14.38
CA VAL A 151 19.43 9.26 14.42
C VAL A 151 20.68 9.49 13.58
N ASP A 152 21.69 8.63 13.70
CA ASP A 152 22.94 8.73 12.94
C ASP A 152 22.71 8.51 11.45
N GLN A 153 21.82 7.58 11.08
CA GLN A 153 21.43 7.36 9.69
C GLN A 153 20.78 8.62 9.10
N LEU A 154 19.81 9.21 9.80
CA LEU A 154 19.15 10.44 9.31
C LEU A 154 20.12 11.62 9.27
N ARG A 155 21.07 11.69 10.21
CA ARG A 155 22.15 12.70 10.21
C ARG A 155 23.04 12.58 8.97
N THR A 156 23.41 11.36 8.61
CA THR A 156 24.18 11.12 7.37
C THR A 156 23.45 11.65 6.14
N TYR A 157 22.14 11.42 6.03
CA TYR A 157 21.34 11.98 4.94
C TYR A 157 21.25 13.52 5.03
N ALA A 158 21.09 14.06 6.25
CA ALA A 158 21.07 15.51 6.46
C ALA A 158 22.36 16.18 5.97
N ASP A 159 23.50 15.59 6.29
CA ASP A 159 24.82 16.08 5.85
C ASP A 159 24.97 16.01 4.32
N ILE A 160 24.59 14.89 3.69
CA ILE A 160 24.67 14.70 2.23
C ILE A 160 23.78 15.71 1.49
N LEU A 161 22.56 15.92 1.99
CA LEU A 161 21.58 16.81 1.37
C LEU A 161 21.74 18.28 1.78
N ASN A 162 22.67 18.57 2.71
CA ASN A 162 22.85 19.88 3.34
C ASN A 162 21.54 20.43 3.95
N VAL A 163 20.85 19.57 4.70
CA VAL A 163 19.56 19.83 5.33
C VAL A 163 19.74 19.89 6.84
N PRO A 164 19.24 20.92 7.57
CA PRO A 164 19.33 20.97 9.03
C PRO A 164 18.50 19.85 9.68
N LEU A 165 19.04 19.29 10.77
CA LEU A 165 18.40 18.23 11.56
C LEU A 165 18.24 18.66 13.02
N GLU A 166 17.02 18.57 13.54
CA GLU A 166 16.72 18.70 14.97
C GLU A 166 16.31 17.33 15.57
N VAL A 167 16.88 17.00 16.71
CA VAL A 167 16.56 15.78 17.46
C VAL A 167 15.67 16.18 18.65
N VAL A 168 14.51 15.52 18.81
CA VAL A 168 13.55 15.83 19.85
C VAL A 168 13.30 14.60 20.72
N PHE A 169 13.36 14.77 22.04
CA PHE A 169 13.17 13.69 23.02
C PHE A 169 11.79 13.73 23.68
N SER A 170 11.06 14.82 23.49
CA SER A 170 9.74 15.01 24.09
C SER A 170 8.84 15.90 23.22
N PRO A 171 7.52 15.81 23.37
CA PRO A 171 6.59 16.70 22.66
C PRO A 171 6.83 18.20 22.94
N SER A 172 7.32 18.53 24.13
CA SER A 172 7.62 19.93 24.51
C SER A 172 8.78 20.53 23.70
N GLU A 173 9.69 19.70 23.22
CA GLU A 173 10.82 20.14 22.39
C GLU A 173 10.45 20.40 20.93
N LEU A 174 9.33 19.84 20.45
CA LEU A 174 8.86 20.05 19.08
C LEU A 174 8.62 21.54 18.77
N THR A 175 8.02 22.27 19.69
CA THR A 175 7.80 23.73 19.49
C THR A 175 9.10 24.47 19.30
N ARG A 176 10.16 24.09 20.02
CA ARG A 176 11.50 24.67 19.85
C ARG A 176 12.12 24.26 18.52
N ALA A 177 11.98 23.00 18.12
CA ALA A 177 12.46 22.51 16.84
C ALA A 177 11.78 23.23 15.66
N TYR A 178 10.45 23.38 15.71
CA TYR A 178 9.70 24.14 14.69
C TYR A 178 10.15 25.59 14.59
N LYS A 179 10.46 26.24 15.72
CA LYS A 179 10.96 27.62 15.74
C LYS A 179 12.36 27.73 15.15
N LYS A 180 13.25 26.77 15.41
CA LYS A 180 14.60 26.75 14.85
C LYS A 180 14.61 26.54 13.33
N LEU A 181 13.58 25.86 12.82
CA LEU A 181 13.42 25.53 11.40
C LEU A 181 12.31 26.36 10.73
N GLU A 182 11.98 27.53 11.31
CA GLU A 182 10.87 28.36 10.80
C GLU A 182 11.12 28.93 9.42
N ASP A 183 12.36 29.03 9.00
CA ASP A 183 12.80 29.48 7.68
C ASP A 183 12.72 28.39 6.59
N ARG A 184 12.32 27.14 6.95
CA ARG A 184 12.18 26.04 6.01
C ARG A 184 10.75 25.95 5.45
N ASP A 185 10.68 25.66 4.14
CA ASP A 185 9.38 25.48 3.45
C ASP A 185 8.71 24.16 3.85
N LEU A 186 9.52 23.11 4.12
CA LEU A 186 9.04 21.78 4.42
C LEU A 186 9.83 21.13 5.55
N LEU A 187 9.14 20.62 6.54
CA LEU A 187 9.70 19.84 7.64
C LEU A 187 9.27 18.38 7.50
N LEU A 188 10.24 17.47 7.46
CA LEU A 188 10.01 16.03 7.42
C LEU A 188 10.34 15.43 8.78
N MET A 189 9.35 14.84 9.44
CA MET A 189 9.48 14.31 10.79
C MET A 189 9.52 12.79 10.79
N ASP A 190 10.65 12.22 11.22
CA ASP A 190 10.81 10.79 11.50
C ASP A 190 10.32 10.45 12.89
N THR A 191 9.38 9.51 12.99
CA THR A 191 8.89 9.02 14.27
C THR A 191 9.44 7.64 14.60
N ALA A 192 9.54 7.32 15.90
CA ALA A 192 9.95 6.00 16.33
C ALA A 192 9.01 4.91 15.77
N GLY A 193 9.61 3.88 15.18
CA GLY A 193 8.86 2.68 14.82
C GLY A 193 8.47 1.91 16.08
N ARG A 194 7.19 1.61 16.24
CA ARG A 194 6.62 0.87 17.38
C ARG A 194 5.77 -0.30 16.90
N ASN A 195 5.44 -1.18 17.83
CA ASN A 195 4.42 -2.20 17.60
C ASN A 195 3.02 -1.56 17.73
N TYR A 196 2.51 -1.00 16.64
CA TYR A 196 1.23 -0.31 16.59
C TYR A 196 0.00 -1.22 16.62
N ARG A 197 0.16 -2.51 16.93
CA ARG A 197 -0.95 -3.36 17.40
C ARG A 197 -1.43 -2.94 18.79
N ASN A 198 -0.55 -2.28 19.56
CA ASN A 198 -0.91 -1.70 20.84
C ASN A 198 -1.39 -0.26 20.65
N GLU A 199 -2.65 0.01 20.99
CA GLU A 199 -3.31 1.30 20.83
C GLU A 199 -2.63 2.42 21.65
N LEU A 200 -1.95 2.09 22.75
CA LEU A 200 -1.18 3.06 23.53
C LEU A 200 -0.07 3.70 22.70
N PHE A 201 0.63 2.93 21.91
CA PHE A 201 1.70 3.47 21.06
C PHE A 201 1.16 4.33 19.90
N VAL A 202 -0.03 4.01 19.40
CA VAL A 202 -0.70 4.85 18.38
C VAL A 202 -1.11 6.19 18.99
N SER A 203 -1.68 6.17 20.21
CA SER A 203 -2.05 7.39 20.95
C SER A 203 -0.82 8.23 21.28
N GLU A 204 0.29 7.61 21.72
CA GLU A 204 1.55 8.29 22.00
C GLU A 204 2.07 9.03 20.75
N VAL A 205 2.14 8.33 19.63
CA VAL A 205 2.58 8.96 18.35
C VAL A 205 1.60 10.04 17.92
N ASN A 206 0.29 9.80 18.02
CA ASN A 206 -0.70 10.81 17.65
C ASN A 206 -0.56 12.11 18.46
N SER A 207 -0.08 12.03 19.71
CA SER A 207 0.22 13.22 20.53
C SER A 207 1.43 14.02 20.01
N LEU A 208 2.32 13.39 19.23
CA LEU A 208 3.47 14.04 18.59
C LEU A 208 3.10 14.66 17.23
N LEU A 209 1.98 14.21 16.62
CA LEU A 209 1.60 14.71 15.30
C LEU A 209 1.13 16.16 15.43
N ALA A 210 1.75 17.04 14.64
CA ALA A 210 1.41 18.45 14.67
C ALA A 210 -0.06 18.68 14.30
N PRO A 211 -0.85 19.35 15.14
CA PRO A 211 -2.20 19.73 14.78
C PRO A 211 -2.15 20.91 13.82
N GLY A 212 -2.93 20.85 12.73
CA GLY A 212 -3.10 22.01 11.85
C GLY A 212 -3.30 21.65 10.37
N GLN A 213 -3.79 22.61 9.62
CA GLN A 213 -4.10 22.44 8.17
C GLN A 213 -2.87 22.30 7.28
N GLN A 214 -1.68 22.62 7.78
CA GLN A 214 -0.42 22.54 7.02
C GLN A 214 0.41 21.29 7.38
N ALA A 215 -0.17 20.35 8.14
CA ALA A 215 0.49 19.11 8.51
C ALA A 215 -0.17 17.91 7.82
N GLU A 216 0.65 17.03 7.28
CA GLU A 216 0.22 15.77 6.68
C GLU A 216 0.83 14.58 7.45
N ASN A 217 0.04 13.51 7.63
CA ASN A 217 0.50 12.29 8.27
C ASN A 217 0.54 11.18 7.22
N LEU A 218 1.73 10.64 6.95
CA LEU A 218 1.95 9.52 6.05
C LEU A 218 2.16 8.23 6.86
N LEU A 219 1.24 7.29 6.70
CA LEU A 219 1.42 5.95 7.21
C LEU A 219 2.32 5.16 6.26
N VAL A 220 3.47 4.71 6.76
CA VAL A 220 4.44 3.93 6.01
C VAL A 220 4.26 2.45 6.33
N LEU A 221 3.94 1.64 5.33
CA LEU A 221 3.76 0.20 5.43
C LEU A 221 4.66 -0.53 4.43
N SER A 222 5.21 -1.67 4.84
CA SER A 222 6.03 -2.52 3.96
C SER A 222 5.21 -3.64 3.35
N LEU A 223 5.26 -3.82 2.03
CA LEU A 223 4.56 -4.91 1.32
C LEU A 223 5.12 -6.31 1.64
N THR A 224 6.29 -6.40 2.29
CA THR A 224 6.82 -7.69 2.75
C THR A 224 6.11 -8.25 3.98
N HIS A 225 5.25 -7.47 4.63
CA HIS A 225 4.47 -7.92 5.76
C HIS A 225 3.21 -8.67 5.31
N LYS A 226 2.72 -9.58 6.16
CA LYS A 226 1.44 -10.25 5.92
C LYS A 226 0.31 -9.23 5.93
N TYR A 227 -0.68 -9.43 5.08
CA TYR A 227 -1.82 -8.52 5.02
C TYR A 227 -2.55 -8.36 6.36
N SER A 228 -2.71 -9.44 7.13
CA SER A 228 -3.30 -9.38 8.47
C SER A 228 -2.61 -8.37 9.41
N ASP A 229 -1.29 -8.27 9.31
CA ASP A 229 -0.49 -7.36 10.12
C ASP A 229 -0.63 -5.92 9.63
N LEU A 230 -0.64 -5.74 8.29
CA LEU A 230 -0.88 -4.44 7.66
C LEU A 230 -2.27 -3.89 8.01
N LYS A 231 -3.29 -4.73 7.91
CA LYS A 231 -4.69 -4.40 8.22
C LYS A 231 -4.85 -3.92 9.65
N GLU A 232 -4.23 -4.61 10.61
CA GLU A 232 -4.32 -4.25 12.02
C GLU A 232 -3.72 -2.86 12.27
N VAL A 233 -2.51 -2.60 11.75
CA VAL A 233 -1.86 -1.28 11.85
C VAL A 233 -2.67 -0.21 11.12
N ALA A 234 -3.10 -0.47 9.89
CA ALA A 234 -3.91 0.43 9.08
C ALA A 234 -5.20 0.82 9.79
N SER A 235 -5.91 -0.15 10.39
CA SER A 235 -7.13 0.08 11.15
C SER A 235 -6.91 1.02 12.34
N GLN A 236 -5.78 0.89 13.05
CA GLN A 236 -5.47 1.78 14.15
C GLN A 236 -5.26 3.22 13.69
N PHE A 237 -4.43 3.43 12.67
CA PHE A 237 -4.16 4.79 12.17
C PHE A 237 -5.37 5.43 11.48
N ALA A 238 -6.22 4.65 10.81
CA ALA A 238 -7.47 5.15 10.21
C ALA A 238 -8.42 5.77 11.27
N LYS A 239 -8.49 5.20 12.48
CA LYS A 239 -9.27 5.76 13.61
C LYS A 239 -8.82 7.17 13.99
N TYR A 240 -7.54 7.47 13.83
CA TYR A 240 -6.95 8.80 14.13
C TYR A 240 -6.95 9.74 12.91
N GLY A 241 -7.68 9.38 11.86
CA GLY A 241 -7.85 10.24 10.68
C GLY A 241 -6.66 10.28 9.73
N VAL A 242 -5.69 9.38 9.88
CA VAL A 242 -4.61 9.23 8.89
C VAL A 242 -5.21 8.64 7.61
N ARG A 243 -5.05 9.34 6.50
CA ARG A 243 -5.63 8.98 5.19
C ARG A 243 -4.57 8.71 4.14
N ARG A 244 -3.34 9.14 4.36
CA ARG A 244 -2.27 9.03 3.37
C ARG A 244 -1.37 7.86 3.68
N LEU A 245 -1.09 7.07 2.65
CA LEU A 245 -0.33 5.84 2.72
C LEU A 245 0.90 5.92 1.81
N LEU A 246 2.01 5.39 2.30
CA LEU A 246 3.22 5.16 1.56
C LEU A 246 3.59 3.69 1.68
N LEU A 247 3.71 3.00 0.54
CA LEU A 247 4.07 1.59 0.50
C LEU A 247 5.54 1.41 0.13
N THR A 248 6.23 0.55 0.86
CA THR A 248 7.67 0.35 0.70
C THR A 248 8.00 -1.08 0.35
N LYS A 249 9.25 -1.29 -0.12
CA LYS A 249 9.86 -2.60 -0.34
C LYS A 249 9.11 -3.44 -1.38
N THR A 250 8.68 -2.78 -2.45
CA THR A 250 8.01 -3.47 -3.54
C THR A 250 8.95 -4.34 -4.37
N ASP A 251 10.24 -4.10 -4.24
CA ASP A 251 11.36 -4.87 -4.79
C ASP A 251 11.69 -6.14 -3.99
N GLU A 252 11.21 -6.23 -2.75
CA GLU A 252 11.48 -7.37 -1.86
C GLU A 252 10.31 -8.39 -1.85
N THR A 253 9.28 -8.25 -2.72
CA THR A 253 8.12 -9.15 -2.76
C THR A 253 7.55 -9.33 -4.16
N ASP A 254 7.03 -10.53 -4.44
CA ASP A 254 6.28 -10.88 -5.65
C ASP A 254 4.76 -10.98 -5.39
N SER A 255 4.32 -10.61 -4.19
CA SER A 255 2.92 -10.66 -3.77
C SER A 255 2.36 -9.26 -3.56
N TYR A 256 1.45 -8.85 -4.43
CA TYR A 256 0.94 -7.48 -4.51
C TYR A 256 -0.53 -7.32 -4.08
N GLY A 257 -1.18 -8.41 -3.68
CA GLY A 257 -2.59 -8.40 -3.28
C GLY A 257 -2.90 -7.50 -2.08
N SER A 258 -1.91 -7.27 -1.20
CA SER A 258 -2.07 -6.34 -0.07
C SER A 258 -2.39 -4.91 -0.51
N VAL A 259 -1.93 -4.47 -1.70
CA VAL A 259 -2.26 -3.15 -2.25
C VAL A 259 -3.76 -3.06 -2.55
N LEU A 260 -4.30 -4.07 -3.25
CA LEU A 260 -5.72 -4.14 -3.58
C LEU A 260 -6.58 -4.27 -2.32
N ASN A 261 -6.15 -5.09 -1.37
CA ASN A 261 -6.87 -5.28 -0.11
C ASN A 261 -6.96 -3.97 0.69
N LEU A 262 -5.85 -3.22 0.82
CA LEU A 262 -5.82 -1.93 1.49
C LEU A 262 -6.72 -0.91 0.80
N ALA A 263 -6.67 -0.85 -0.54
CA ALA A 263 -7.50 0.04 -1.34
C ALA A 263 -9.00 -0.28 -1.23
N ARG A 264 -9.35 -1.55 -1.03
CA ARG A 264 -10.75 -1.99 -0.92
C ARG A 264 -11.32 -1.89 0.49
N GLU A 265 -10.48 -2.01 1.49
CA GLU A 265 -10.91 -2.06 2.89
C GLU A 265 -10.90 -0.70 3.57
N PHE A 266 -9.99 0.18 3.14
CA PHE A 266 -9.78 1.47 3.78
C PHE A 266 -9.91 2.62 2.76
N ASP A 267 -10.25 3.79 3.28
CA ASP A 267 -10.26 5.05 2.54
C ASP A 267 -8.88 5.72 2.62
N PHE A 268 -7.85 5.01 2.10
CA PHE A 268 -6.49 5.53 2.01
C PHE A 268 -6.15 6.01 0.61
N GLU A 269 -5.41 7.12 0.56
CA GLU A 269 -4.74 7.62 -0.62
C GLU A 269 -3.27 7.16 -0.61
N ILE A 270 -2.88 6.34 -1.57
CA ILE A 270 -1.49 5.89 -1.72
C ILE A 270 -0.72 6.96 -2.47
N SER A 271 0.12 7.71 -1.74
CA SER A 271 0.84 8.86 -2.30
C SER A 271 2.15 8.44 -2.99
N TYR A 272 2.86 7.50 -2.39
CA TYR A 272 4.18 7.09 -2.86
C TYR A 272 4.40 5.59 -2.72
N ILE A 273 5.23 5.08 -3.62
CA ILE A 273 5.75 3.72 -3.62
C ILE A 273 7.29 3.79 -3.61
N THR A 274 7.95 2.96 -2.78
CA THR A 274 9.41 2.78 -2.88
C THR A 274 9.76 1.37 -3.35
N CYS A 275 10.74 1.29 -4.27
CA CYS A 275 11.08 0.08 -5.00
C CYS A 275 12.59 -0.21 -5.01
N GLY A 276 13.30 0.12 -3.94
CA GLY A 276 14.72 -0.14 -3.81
C GLY A 276 15.39 0.72 -2.75
N GLN A 277 16.73 0.70 -2.71
CA GLN A 277 17.54 1.37 -1.67
C GLN A 277 18.21 2.66 -2.14
N THR A 278 18.16 2.97 -3.44
CA THR A 278 18.82 4.16 -4.01
C THR A 278 18.07 5.43 -3.61
N VAL A 279 18.82 6.43 -3.14
CA VAL A 279 18.33 7.77 -2.82
C VAL A 279 18.93 8.72 -3.86
N PRO A 280 18.12 9.49 -4.58
CA PRO A 280 16.67 9.69 -4.45
C PRO A 280 15.78 8.77 -5.30
N ASP A 281 16.30 7.98 -6.22
CA ASP A 281 15.62 7.49 -7.43
C ASP A 281 14.52 6.44 -7.18
N ASP A 282 14.68 5.60 -6.13
CA ASP A 282 13.76 4.48 -5.88
C ASP A 282 12.46 4.89 -5.16
N ILE A 283 11.85 5.98 -5.60
CA ILE A 283 10.53 6.45 -5.13
C ILE A 283 9.71 6.98 -6.31
N ARG A 284 8.41 6.68 -6.33
CA ARG A 284 7.51 7.12 -7.39
C ARG A 284 6.08 7.27 -6.90
N ALA A 285 5.23 7.91 -7.68
CA ALA A 285 3.81 7.98 -7.46
C ALA A 285 3.14 6.60 -7.61
N PHE A 286 1.95 6.45 -7.04
CA PHE A 286 1.13 5.26 -7.22
C PHE A 286 0.38 5.33 -8.55
N GLU A 287 0.65 4.37 -9.45
CA GLU A 287 0.02 4.28 -10.77
C GLU A 287 -0.84 3.01 -10.86
N PRO A 288 -2.18 3.09 -10.86
CA PRO A 288 -3.07 1.94 -10.84
C PRO A 288 -2.79 0.90 -11.93
N ASP A 289 -2.48 1.33 -13.15
CA ASP A 289 -2.26 0.42 -14.28
C ASP A 289 -1.03 -0.48 -14.08
N GLU A 290 0.01 0.02 -13.42
CA GLU A 290 1.16 -0.80 -13.04
C GLU A 290 0.75 -1.94 -12.09
N TRP A 291 -0.07 -1.61 -11.08
CA TRP A 291 -0.51 -2.59 -10.07
C TRP A 291 -1.49 -3.61 -10.65
N VAL A 292 -2.35 -3.18 -11.57
CA VAL A 292 -3.20 -4.10 -12.35
C VAL A 292 -2.34 -5.10 -13.12
N ASN A 293 -1.30 -4.63 -13.82
CA ASN A 293 -0.40 -5.50 -14.57
C ASN A 293 0.33 -6.50 -13.67
N ARG A 294 0.82 -6.07 -12.50
CA ARG A 294 1.47 -6.94 -11.52
C ARG A 294 0.51 -7.99 -10.95
N LEU A 295 -0.73 -7.61 -10.62
CA LEU A 295 -1.76 -8.52 -10.11
C LEU A 295 -2.16 -9.58 -11.13
N LEU A 296 -2.32 -9.19 -12.40
CA LEU A 296 -2.71 -10.10 -13.49
C LEU A 296 -1.54 -10.92 -14.04
N GLY A 297 -0.30 -10.51 -13.79
CA GLY A 297 0.90 -11.18 -14.28
C GLY A 297 1.28 -10.80 -15.72
N ASP A 298 0.86 -9.62 -16.15
CA ASP A 298 1.18 -9.06 -17.47
C ASP A 298 2.39 -8.11 -17.42
N ALA A 299 2.98 -7.90 -16.23
CA ALA A 299 4.23 -7.17 -16.12
C ALA A 299 5.34 -8.00 -16.77
N SER A 300 5.88 -7.54 -17.88
CA SER A 300 7.20 -7.97 -18.36
C SER A 300 8.19 -7.59 -17.26
N ASP A 301 8.90 -8.59 -16.73
CA ASP A 301 10.06 -8.38 -15.87
C ASP A 301 11.01 -7.44 -16.62
N GLY A 302 11.05 -6.17 -16.18
CA GLY A 302 11.96 -5.15 -16.67
C GLY A 302 13.07 -4.90 -15.66
#